data_70a0eaef27ae36a26f326b5596bf5bad
#
_entry.id   70a0eaef27ae36a26f326b5596bf5bad
#
_cell.length_a   1.000
_cell.length_b   1.000
_cell.length_c   1.000
_cell.angle_alpha   90.00
_cell.angle_beta   90.00
_cell.angle_gamma   90.00
#
_symmetry.space_group_name_H-M   'P 1'
#
loop_
_entity.id
_entity.type
_entity.pdbx_description
1 polymer ?
#
loop_
_entity_poly.entity_id
_entity_poly.type
_entity_poly.pdbx_seq_one_letter_code
_entity_poly.pdbx_strand_id
1 'polypeptide(L)'
;MFSKITDDDPIYEKKDVVENIFVFRMLLVWHLLYTFVFVLNCLDIFIVDKHIFATGYLLSCVLLLVFIALLLIVGPDHVCAKYLCISEAGFLVMITSSSLTYHMVIVVMLPIVIAGVYSSKHLSRFAFACSLFNIALSTYVGYYFGVCDANMVLLTATSLEHLQKDGVFLLNEVNKNPGLTLFMYYVFPRSLIATGFYCVSNGVNKMLRRTMEKAHRIKREAAMDDMTGLYNKNKLLDDLEKPKEPDRKVAVIYWDVNQLKFVNDTYGHEKGDRLIAKIAGTIRLAAANDNDNVRTYRYGGDEFIMIIPDGTEDDAISFIDRWNKLMEPIQKDSKIPISASVGYACGRYADINKIISEADEKMYENKRVRRE
;
A
#
# COMPACT_ATOMS: atom_id res chain seq x y z
N MET A 1 -23.61 0.18 0.26
CA MET A 1 -23.15 1.10 1.31
C MET A 1 -21.64 0.94 1.36
N PHE A 2 -20.87 1.82 0.69
CA PHE A 2 -19.41 1.74 0.60
C PHE A 2 -18.84 2.06 1.97
N SER A 3 -18.32 1.07 2.68
CA SER A 3 -17.46 1.32 3.84
C SER A 3 -16.27 2.15 3.35
N LYS A 4 -16.08 3.32 3.93
CA LYS A 4 -14.88 4.11 3.77
C LYS A 4 -13.71 3.17 4.07
N ILE A 5 -12.85 2.93 3.06
CA ILE A 5 -11.52 2.41 3.28
C ILE A 5 -10.85 3.51 4.10
N THR A 6 -10.85 3.35 5.40
CA THR A 6 -10.10 4.20 6.31
C THR A 6 -8.62 3.87 6.17
N ASP A 7 -7.74 4.81 6.43
CA ASP A 7 -6.27 4.62 6.42
C ASP A 7 -5.79 3.53 7.41
N ASP A 8 -6.69 2.91 8.16
CA ASP A 8 -6.48 1.90 9.21
C ASP A 8 -6.65 0.45 8.74
N ASP A 9 -6.67 0.19 7.42
CA ASP A 9 -6.75 -1.17 6.88
C ASP A 9 -5.40 -1.90 7.12
N PRO A 10 -5.38 -3.10 7.77
CA PRO A 10 -4.15 -3.87 8.07
C PRO A 10 -3.26 -4.14 6.84
N ILE A 11 -3.84 -4.12 5.64
CA ILE A 11 -3.10 -4.21 4.37
C ILE A 11 -2.22 -2.97 4.15
N TYR A 12 -2.63 -1.79 4.62
CA TYR A 12 -1.86 -0.55 4.52
C TYR A 12 -0.70 -0.50 5.53
N GLU A 13 -0.85 -1.03 6.73
CA GLU A 13 0.24 -1.07 7.73
C GLU A 13 1.41 -1.94 7.26
N LYS A 14 1.15 -3.16 6.73
CA LYS A 14 2.19 -4.01 6.14
C LYS A 14 2.87 -3.38 4.93
N LYS A 15 2.18 -2.51 4.22
CA LYS A 15 2.70 -1.82 3.06
C LYS A 15 3.71 -0.74 3.46
N ASP A 16 3.42 0.03 4.51
CA ASP A 16 4.32 1.08 5.00
C ASP A 16 5.68 0.53 5.49
N VAL A 17 5.76 -0.71 5.99
CA VAL A 17 7.04 -1.35 6.36
C VAL A 17 7.96 -1.53 5.15
N VAL A 18 7.42 -1.99 4.02
CA VAL A 18 8.20 -2.18 2.79
C VAL A 18 8.69 -0.84 2.26
N GLU A 19 7.81 0.17 2.25
CA GLU A 19 8.14 1.52 1.85
C GLU A 19 9.18 2.16 2.78
N ASN A 20 9.03 2.01 4.09
CA ASN A 20 9.99 2.51 5.08
C ASN A 20 11.38 1.91 4.87
N ILE A 21 11.48 0.59 4.66
CA ILE A 21 12.75 -0.08 4.36
C ILE A 21 13.32 0.39 3.02
N PHE A 22 12.49 0.56 2.00
CA PHE A 22 12.92 1.06 0.70
C PHE A 22 13.49 2.48 0.83
N VAL A 23 12.78 3.39 1.48
CA VAL A 23 13.21 4.79 1.68
C VAL A 23 14.47 4.84 2.53
N PHE A 24 14.57 4.04 3.59
CA PHE A 24 15.79 3.91 4.39
C PHE A 24 17.01 3.55 3.52
N ARG A 25 16.89 2.55 2.65
CA ARG A 25 17.97 2.17 1.70
C ARG A 25 18.30 3.30 0.75
N MET A 26 17.34 4.04 0.25
CA MET A 26 17.56 5.20 -0.62
C MET A 26 18.33 6.31 0.10
N LEU A 27 18.03 6.58 1.36
CA LEU A 27 18.76 7.56 2.17
C LEU A 27 20.21 7.13 2.44
N LEU A 28 20.45 5.83 2.67
CA LEU A 28 21.82 5.30 2.78
C LEU A 28 22.61 5.47 1.47
N VAL A 29 21.99 5.18 0.32
CA VAL A 29 22.63 5.42 -0.99
C VAL A 29 22.96 6.89 -1.17
N TRP A 30 22.05 7.79 -0.77
CA TRP A 30 22.31 9.23 -0.80
C TRP A 30 23.52 9.63 0.03
N HIS A 31 23.63 9.14 1.27
CA HIS A 31 24.79 9.42 2.12
C HIS A 31 26.09 8.86 1.54
N LEU A 32 26.03 7.70 0.89
CA LEU A 32 27.18 7.12 0.20
C LEU A 32 27.65 8.00 -0.96
N LEU A 33 26.70 8.52 -1.76
CA LEU A 33 27.02 9.48 -2.83
C LEU A 33 27.57 10.79 -2.27
N TYR A 34 27.00 11.28 -1.17
CA TYR A 34 27.50 12.49 -0.50
C TYR A 34 28.91 12.28 0.05
N THR A 35 29.21 11.11 0.63
CA THR A 35 30.56 10.72 1.05
C THR A 35 31.53 10.71 -0.14
N PHE A 36 31.09 10.18 -1.28
CA PHE A 36 31.92 10.20 -2.49
C PHE A 36 32.27 11.63 -2.93
N VAL A 37 31.29 12.53 -2.95
CA VAL A 37 31.52 13.95 -3.28
C VAL A 37 32.44 14.61 -2.23
N PHE A 38 32.29 14.26 -0.95
CA PHE A 38 33.18 14.74 0.10
C PHE A 38 34.63 14.30 -0.12
N VAL A 39 34.87 13.06 -0.52
CA VAL A 39 36.21 12.58 -0.88
C VAL A 39 36.79 13.35 -2.07
N LEU A 40 35.99 13.61 -3.10
CA LEU A 40 36.40 14.41 -4.25
C LEU A 40 36.79 15.86 -3.84
N ASN A 41 36.09 16.45 -2.88
CA ASN A 41 36.40 17.76 -2.34
C ASN A 41 37.73 17.74 -1.54
N CYS A 42 37.97 16.69 -0.76
CA CYS A 42 39.26 16.51 -0.05
C CYS A 42 40.45 16.38 -1.01
N LEU A 43 40.22 15.78 -2.20
CA LEU A 43 41.22 15.59 -3.25
C LEU A 43 41.39 16.81 -4.18
N ASP A 44 40.72 17.94 -3.90
CA ASP A 44 40.70 19.15 -4.71
C ASP A 44 40.13 18.95 -6.14
N ILE A 45 39.41 17.87 -6.40
CA ILE A 45 38.73 17.61 -7.68
C ILE A 45 37.44 18.41 -7.75
N PHE A 46 36.70 18.48 -6.61
CA PHE A 46 35.48 19.26 -6.49
C PHE A 46 35.73 20.51 -5.67
N ILE A 47 35.71 21.67 -6.34
CA ILE A 47 36.16 22.94 -5.77
C ILE A 47 35.03 23.63 -5.02
N VAL A 48 34.91 23.35 -3.72
CA VAL A 48 34.07 24.04 -2.75
C VAL A 48 34.90 24.29 -1.50
N ASP A 49 34.59 25.34 -0.73
CA ASP A 49 35.27 25.60 0.53
C ASP A 49 35.23 24.34 1.44
N LYS A 50 36.45 23.86 1.78
CA LYS A 50 36.63 22.59 2.50
C LYS A 50 36.04 22.63 3.90
N HIS A 51 36.08 23.77 4.59
CA HIS A 51 35.56 23.90 5.95
C HIS A 51 34.02 23.88 5.97
N ILE A 52 33.38 24.62 5.07
CA ILE A 52 31.93 24.66 4.96
C ILE A 52 31.41 23.29 4.55
N PHE A 53 32.06 22.67 3.54
CA PHE A 53 31.62 21.37 3.05
C PHE A 53 31.83 20.24 4.07
N ALA A 54 32.97 20.22 4.76
CA ALA A 54 33.26 19.25 5.82
C ALA A 54 32.29 19.39 6.99
N THR A 55 31.94 20.62 7.39
CA THR A 55 30.97 20.88 8.46
C THR A 55 29.61 20.36 8.07
N GLY A 56 29.11 20.60 6.84
CA GLY A 56 27.87 20.08 6.32
C GLY A 56 27.86 18.55 6.28
N TYR A 57 28.96 17.95 5.78
CA TYR A 57 29.08 16.49 5.72
C TYR A 57 29.05 15.85 7.12
N LEU A 58 29.82 16.35 8.08
CA LEU A 58 29.84 15.84 9.45
C LEU A 58 28.46 15.96 10.11
N LEU A 59 27.78 17.09 9.92
CA LEU A 59 26.45 17.31 10.45
C LEU A 59 25.46 16.28 9.85
N SER A 60 25.53 15.98 8.55
CA SER A 60 24.70 14.98 7.90
C SER A 60 24.94 13.56 8.44
N CYS A 61 26.20 13.22 8.74
CA CYS A 61 26.55 11.94 9.37
C CYS A 61 25.95 11.80 10.79
N VAL A 62 26.02 12.87 11.60
CA VAL A 62 25.42 12.88 12.94
C VAL A 62 23.90 12.69 12.85
N LEU A 63 23.22 13.38 11.93
CA LEU A 63 21.78 13.24 11.73
C LEU A 63 21.40 11.84 11.27
N LEU A 64 22.16 11.23 10.36
CA LEU A 64 21.94 9.85 9.95
C LEU A 64 22.01 8.88 11.14
N LEU A 65 23.02 9.04 12.02
CA LEU A 65 23.14 8.20 13.21
C LEU A 65 21.95 8.38 14.17
N VAL A 66 21.51 9.63 14.39
CA VAL A 66 20.33 9.93 15.20
C VAL A 66 19.08 9.32 14.56
N PHE A 67 18.92 9.44 13.24
CA PHE A 67 17.80 8.85 12.51
C PHE A 67 17.78 7.33 12.64
N ILE A 68 18.91 6.64 12.46
CA ILE A 68 19.01 5.19 12.63
C ILE A 68 18.61 4.80 14.06
N ALA A 69 19.12 5.52 15.08
CA ALA A 69 18.77 5.25 16.46
C ALA A 69 17.26 5.42 16.72
N LEU A 70 16.65 6.50 16.22
CA LEU A 70 15.21 6.73 16.33
C LEU A 70 14.39 5.66 15.61
N LEU A 71 14.82 5.25 14.40
CA LEU A 71 14.12 4.22 13.64
C LEU A 71 14.19 2.84 14.33
N LEU A 72 15.32 2.53 15.00
CA LEU A 72 15.46 1.30 15.80
C LEU A 72 14.58 1.33 17.06
N ILE A 73 14.41 2.50 17.70
CA ILE A 73 13.53 2.66 18.89
C ILE A 73 12.06 2.58 18.50
N VAL A 74 11.66 3.26 17.43
CA VAL A 74 10.26 3.34 16.99
C VAL A 74 9.81 2.05 16.31
N GLY A 75 10.71 1.38 15.58
CA GLY A 75 10.40 0.26 14.70
C GLY A 75 9.95 0.68 13.30
N PRO A 76 10.30 -0.10 12.27
CA PRO A 76 9.94 0.23 10.88
C PRO A 76 8.45 -0.01 10.56
N ASP A 77 7.72 -0.68 11.43
CA ASP A 77 6.29 -1.00 11.35
C ASP A 77 5.40 0.08 11.98
N HIS A 78 5.97 1.01 12.73
CA HIS A 78 5.22 2.06 13.41
C HIS A 78 4.82 3.19 12.45
N VAL A 79 3.63 3.75 12.64
CA VAL A 79 3.07 4.84 11.81
C VAL A 79 3.99 6.07 11.72
N CYS A 80 4.77 6.35 12.78
CA CYS A 80 5.71 7.46 12.78
C CYS A 80 6.95 7.24 11.92
N ALA A 81 7.31 6.00 11.55
CA ALA A 81 8.53 5.70 10.80
C ALA A 81 8.57 6.42 9.45
N LYS A 82 7.45 6.49 8.74
CA LYS A 82 7.33 7.24 7.47
C LYS A 82 7.61 8.74 7.63
N TYR A 83 7.18 9.35 8.73
CA TYR A 83 7.46 10.76 9.01
C TYR A 83 8.93 10.98 9.36
N LEU A 84 9.55 10.05 10.10
CA LEU A 84 11.00 10.08 10.35
C LEU A 84 11.79 10.00 9.05
N CYS A 85 11.44 9.09 8.14
CA CYS A 85 12.08 8.97 6.83
C CYS A 85 11.99 10.27 6.00
N ILE A 86 10.83 10.91 5.97
CA ILE A 86 10.66 12.19 5.24
C ILE A 86 11.41 13.32 5.93
N SER A 87 11.42 13.36 7.27
CA SER A 87 12.16 14.37 8.03
C SER A 87 13.67 14.26 7.79
N GLU A 88 14.23 13.04 7.79
CA GLU A 88 15.64 12.79 7.48
C GLU A 88 15.97 13.24 6.05
N ALA A 89 15.13 12.85 5.07
CA ALA A 89 15.29 13.34 3.69
C ALA A 89 15.28 14.88 3.63
N GLY A 90 14.41 15.53 4.39
CA GLY A 90 14.33 16.99 4.50
C GLY A 90 15.60 17.60 5.10
N PHE A 91 16.09 17.08 6.21
CA PHE A 91 17.30 17.57 6.86
C PHE A 91 18.54 17.37 5.99
N LEU A 92 18.67 16.21 5.37
CA LEU A 92 19.78 15.93 4.46
C LEU A 92 19.82 16.92 3.28
N VAL A 93 18.65 17.16 2.68
CA VAL A 93 18.49 18.13 1.60
C VAL A 93 18.79 19.56 2.09
N MET A 94 18.34 19.93 3.28
CA MET A 94 18.60 21.24 3.87
C MET A 94 20.10 21.50 4.02
N ILE A 95 20.83 20.53 4.60
CA ILE A 95 22.28 20.65 4.82
C ILE A 95 23.02 20.74 3.49
N THR A 96 22.74 19.85 2.57
CA THR A 96 23.39 19.83 1.25
C THR A 96 23.09 21.10 0.45
N SER A 97 21.84 21.57 0.49
CA SER A 97 21.45 22.82 -0.20
C SER A 97 22.05 24.08 0.44
N SER A 98 22.26 24.08 1.76
CA SER A 98 22.93 25.19 2.45
C SER A 98 24.42 25.26 2.14
N SER A 99 25.05 24.08 1.95
CA SER A 99 26.50 24.00 1.65
C SER A 99 26.80 24.21 0.17
N LEU A 100 25.85 23.91 -0.75
CA LEU A 100 26.04 23.89 -2.21
C LEU A 100 25.00 24.71 -2.98
N THR A 101 24.50 25.77 -2.42
CA THR A 101 23.30 26.56 -2.79
C THR A 101 22.81 26.48 -4.24
N TYR A 102 23.67 26.66 -5.23
CA TYR A 102 23.28 26.75 -6.64
C TYR A 102 22.96 25.40 -7.27
N HIS A 103 23.79 24.40 -7.03
CA HIS A 103 23.70 23.10 -7.72
C HIS A 103 22.56 22.19 -7.21
N MET A 104 21.93 22.54 -6.08
CA MET A 104 21.00 21.66 -5.36
C MET A 104 19.51 22.00 -5.52
N VAL A 105 19.14 22.84 -6.50
CA VAL A 105 17.76 23.29 -6.70
C VAL A 105 16.78 22.12 -6.91
N ILE A 106 17.19 21.11 -7.68
CA ILE A 106 16.34 19.94 -7.96
C ILE A 106 16.23 19.03 -6.73
N VAL A 107 17.31 18.94 -5.96
CA VAL A 107 17.39 18.06 -4.78
C VAL A 107 16.40 18.47 -3.69
N VAL A 108 16.08 19.77 -3.60
CA VAL A 108 15.09 20.29 -2.64
C VAL A 108 13.69 19.68 -2.84
N MET A 109 13.41 19.11 -4.02
CA MET A 109 12.15 18.43 -4.32
C MET A 109 12.12 16.96 -3.83
N LEU A 110 13.25 16.41 -3.41
CA LEU A 110 13.38 14.99 -3.05
C LEU A 110 12.37 14.53 -1.96
N PRO A 111 12.13 15.27 -0.87
CA PRO A 111 11.13 14.84 0.12
C PRO A 111 9.72 14.69 -0.46
N ILE A 112 9.34 15.55 -1.43
CA ILE A 112 8.03 15.45 -2.12
C ILE A 112 7.96 14.19 -2.96
N VAL A 113 9.04 13.85 -3.68
CA VAL A 113 9.13 12.64 -4.52
C VAL A 113 9.10 11.39 -3.65
N ILE A 114 9.89 11.37 -2.57
CA ILE A 114 9.92 10.24 -1.61
C ILE A 114 8.55 10.04 -0.97
N ALA A 115 7.85 11.11 -0.57
CA ALA A 115 6.51 11.01 -0.02
C ALA A 115 5.50 10.37 -0.99
N GLY A 116 5.78 10.45 -2.30
CA GLY A 116 5.02 9.77 -3.35
C GLY A 116 5.01 8.24 -3.21
N VAL A 117 6.07 7.65 -2.69
CA VAL A 117 6.19 6.19 -2.48
C VAL A 117 5.09 5.67 -1.54
N TYR A 118 4.75 6.43 -0.51
CA TYR A 118 3.77 6.04 0.52
C TYR A 118 2.31 6.19 0.12
N SER A 119 2.02 6.86 -0.98
CA SER A 119 0.64 7.10 -1.43
C SER A 119 -0.28 7.76 -0.37
N SER A 120 0.25 8.37 0.68
CA SER A 120 -0.48 9.05 1.76
C SER A 120 -0.65 10.54 1.49
N LYS A 121 -1.90 11.05 1.54
CA LYS A 121 -2.17 12.49 1.35
C LYS A 121 -1.61 13.35 2.49
N HIS A 122 -1.65 12.84 3.72
CA HIS A 122 -1.12 13.55 4.89
C HIS A 122 0.39 13.67 4.81
N LEU A 123 1.08 12.57 4.46
CA LEU A 123 2.52 12.56 4.31
C LEU A 123 2.99 13.45 3.15
N SER A 124 2.27 13.44 2.02
CA SER A 124 2.56 14.33 0.89
C SER A 124 2.45 15.82 1.26
N ARG A 125 1.44 16.19 2.06
CA ARG A 125 1.29 17.57 2.58
C ARG A 125 2.42 17.93 3.54
N PHE A 126 2.78 17.01 4.45
CA PHE A 126 3.89 17.19 5.36
C PHE A 126 5.22 17.39 4.61
N ALA A 127 5.54 16.52 3.64
CA ALA A 127 6.73 16.64 2.81
C ALA A 127 6.77 17.97 2.02
N PHE A 128 5.64 18.41 1.49
CA PHE A 128 5.54 19.68 0.80
C PHE A 128 5.82 20.87 1.74
N ALA A 129 5.24 20.89 2.94
CA ALA A 129 5.51 21.92 3.95
C ALA A 129 6.98 21.94 4.37
N CYS A 130 7.59 20.75 4.60
CA CYS A 130 9.01 20.61 4.87
C CYS A 130 9.87 21.15 3.72
N SER A 131 9.51 20.85 2.46
CA SER A 131 10.26 21.34 1.30
C SER A 131 10.21 22.87 1.17
N LEU A 132 9.04 23.48 1.40
CA LEU A 132 8.92 24.94 1.39
C LEU A 132 9.78 25.59 2.51
N PHE A 133 9.73 25.03 3.70
CA PHE A 133 10.57 25.47 4.82
C PHE A 133 12.07 25.33 4.49
N ASN A 134 12.48 24.20 3.92
CA ASN A 134 13.85 23.93 3.52
C ASN A 134 14.34 24.89 2.42
N ILE A 135 13.49 25.23 1.45
CA ILE A 135 13.80 26.22 0.40
C ILE A 135 14.15 27.56 1.04
N ALA A 136 13.32 28.05 1.95
CA ALA A 136 13.55 29.30 2.62
C ALA A 136 14.83 29.24 3.50
N LEU A 137 14.90 28.26 4.39
CA LEU A 137 16.00 28.12 5.34
C LEU A 137 17.35 27.93 4.63
N SER A 138 17.45 27.01 3.65
CA SER A 138 18.68 26.75 2.92
C SER A 138 19.14 27.95 2.11
N THR A 139 18.23 28.76 1.58
CA THR A 139 18.57 29.99 0.84
C THR A 139 19.22 31.01 1.78
N TYR A 140 18.63 31.29 2.95
CA TYR A 140 19.19 32.28 3.89
C TYR A 140 20.44 31.76 4.60
N VAL A 141 20.43 30.51 5.07
CA VAL A 141 21.60 29.90 5.71
C VAL A 141 22.74 29.78 4.71
N GLY A 142 22.47 29.35 3.48
CA GLY A 142 23.49 29.30 2.42
C GLY A 142 24.07 30.65 2.10
N TYR A 143 23.26 31.71 2.11
CA TYR A 143 23.71 33.07 1.87
C TYR A 143 24.65 33.60 2.98
N TYR A 144 24.29 33.42 4.25
CA TYR A 144 25.04 33.99 5.38
C TYR A 144 26.18 33.10 5.88
N PHE A 145 26.06 31.76 5.74
CA PHE A 145 26.98 30.80 6.38
C PHE A 145 27.51 29.73 5.42
N GLY A 146 26.94 29.61 4.22
CA GLY A 146 27.31 28.62 3.21
C GLY A 146 28.20 29.21 2.11
N VAL A 147 28.25 28.48 0.99
CA VAL A 147 28.88 28.95 -0.24
C VAL A 147 27.89 29.82 -1.00
N CYS A 148 28.08 31.13 -0.94
CA CYS A 148 27.20 32.05 -1.64
C CYS A 148 27.46 31.99 -3.15
N ASP A 149 26.40 31.79 -3.92
CA ASP A 149 26.45 31.87 -5.38
C ASP A 149 26.73 33.33 -5.83
N ALA A 150 27.57 33.48 -6.84
CA ALA A 150 27.89 34.78 -7.43
C ALA A 150 26.60 35.55 -7.88
N ASN A 151 25.61 34.83 -8.37
CA ASN A 151 24.30 35.44 -8.73
C ASN A 151 23.55 35.97 -7.51
N MET A 152 23.64 35.34 -6.34
CA MET A 152 23.05 35.85 -5.10
C MET A 152 23.68 37.17 -4.69
N VAL A 153 25.02 37.26 -4.81
CA VAL A 153 25.76 38.47 -4.50
C VAL A 153 25.42 39.58 -5.48
N LEU A 154 25.41 39.29 -6.79
CA LEU A 154 25.08 40.26 -7.83
C LEU A 154 23.65 40.83 -7.68
N LEU A 155 22.68 39.99 -7.34
CA LEU A 155 21.29 40.41 -7.15
C LEU A 155 21.06 41.21 -5.86
N THR A 156 21.89 40.99 -4.85
CA THR A 156 21.81 41.71 -3.57
C THR A 156 22.72 42.92 -3.51
N ALA A 157 23.58 43.15 -4.50
CA ALA A 157 24.45 44.32 -4.58
C ALA A 157 23.68 45.60 -4.89
N THR A 158 24.13 46.71 -4.30
CA THR A 158 23.49 48.04 -4.45
C THR A 158 23.74 48.64 -5.81
N SER A 159 24.86 48.33 -6.45
CA SER A 159 25.26 48.84 -7.77
C SER A 159 26.26 47.88 -8.42
N LEU A 160 26.09 47.60 -9.72
CA LEU A 160 27.06 46.82 -10.49
C LEU A 160 28.37 47.59 -10.76
N GLU A 161 28.30 48.91 -10.80
CA GLU A 161 29.48 49.77 -11.02
C GLU A 161 30.47 49.70 -9.85
N HIS A 162 29.97 49.52 -8.63
CA HIS A 162 30.79 49.37 -7.43
C HIS A 162 31.37 47.96 -7.26
N LEU A 163 30.88 46.98 -8.01
CA LEU A 163 31.37 45.59 -7.94
C LEU A 163 32.59 45.35 -8.81
N GLN A 164 32.91 46.23 -9.74
CA GLN A 164 34.04 46.08 -10.65
C GLN A 164 35.01 47.22 -10.47
N LYS A 165 36.21 46.93 -9.93
CA LYS A 165 37.32 47.84 -9.89
C LYS A 165 38.53 47.15 -10.54
N ASP A 166 39.14 47.80 -11.51
CA ASP A 166 40.30 47.27 -12.23
C ASP A 166 40.10 45.86 -12.85
N GLY A 167 38.90 45.55 -13.29
CA GLY A 167 38.59 44.25 -13.87
C GLY A 167 38.31 43.10 -12.88
N VAL A 168 38.36 43.42 -11.57
CA VAL A 168 38.11 42.44 -10.49
C VAL A 168 36.76 42.73 -9.82
N PHE A 169 35.94 41.70 -9.60
CA PHE A 169 34.68 41.84 -8.85
C PHE A 169 34.97 41.99 -7.35
N LEU A 170 34.42 43.07 -6.75
CA LEU A 170 34.48 43.33 -5.31
C LEU A 170 33.18 42.80 -4.67
N LEU A 171 33.24 41.68 -3.99
CA LEU A 171 32.07 41.00 -3.36
C LEU A 171 31.66 41.59 -2.01
N ASN A 172 32.24 42.74 -1.60
CA ASN A 172 32.02 43.31 -0.26
C ASN A 172 30.84 44.29 -0.14
N GLU A 173 30.25 44.71 -1.25
CA GLU A 173 29.12 45.64 -1.24
C GLU A 173 27.80 44.93 -1.46
N VAL A 174 27.30 44.29 -0.41
CA VAL A 174 26.02 43.61 -0.41
C VAL A 174 24.93 44.61 0.01
N ASN A 175 23.70 44.46 -0.53
CA ASN A 175 22.54 45.22 -0.13
C ASN A 175 22.36 45.17 1.39
N LYS A 176 22.06 46.33 2.02
CA LYS A 176 21.80 46.43 3.46
C LYS A 176 20.63 45.56 3.95
N ASN A 177 19.72 45.20 3.06
CA ASN A 177 18.59 44.32 3.38
C ASN A 177 18.38 43.30 2.27
N PRO A 178 19.16 42.22 2.20
CA PRO A 178 19.06 41.20 1.15
C PRO A 178 17.83 40.33 1.29
N GLY A 179 17.10 40.39 2.43
CA GLY A 179 15.98 39.49 2.74
C GLY A 179 14.91 39.44 1.67
N LEU A 180 14.40 40.62 1.25
CA LEU A 180 13.36 40.70 0.21
C LEU A 180 13.85 40.23 -1.16
N THR A 181 15.10 40.61 -1.52
CA THR A 181 15.74 40.24 -2.78
C THR A 181 15.89 38.71 -2.88
N LEU A 182 16.45 38.08 -1.85
CA LEU A 182 16.57 36.61 -1.78
C LEU A 182 15.21 35.94 -1.83
N PHE A 183 14.19 36.47 -1.14
CA PHE A 183 12.83 35.93 -1.21
C PHE A 183 12.29 35.96 -2.64
N MET A 184 12.33 37.11 -3.31
CA MET A 184 11.71 37.31 -4.64
C MET A 184 12.43 36.51 -5.74
N TYR A 185 13.74 36.38 -5.68
CA TYR A 185 14.51 35.77 -6.78
C TYR A 185 14.91 34.32 -6.52
N TYR A 186 14.86 33.82 -5.27
CA TYR A 186 15.26 32.45 -4.93
C TYR A 186 14.12 31.69 -4.25
N VAL A 187 13.58 32.18 -3.14
CA VAL A 187 12.58 31.43 -2.35
C VAL A 187 11.27 31.30 -3.14
N PHE A 188 10.75 32.41 -3.67
CA PHE A 188 9.48 32.42 -4.38
C PHE A 188 9.48 31.56 -5.66
N PRO A 189 10.44 31.69 -6.60
CA PRO A 189 10.47 30.86 -7.80
C PRO A 189 10.66 29.38 -7.50
N ARG A 190 11.55 29.03 -6.55
CA ARG A 190 11.77 27.64 -6.12
C ARG A 190 10.51 27.05 -5.47
N SER A 191 9.77 27.85 -4.69
CA SER A 191 8.50 27.44 -4.09
C SER A 191 7.41 27.16 -5.14
N LEU A 192 7.38 27.93 -6.24
CA LEU A 192 6.50 27.64 -7.38
C LEU A 192 6.87 26.32 -8.06
N ILE A 193 8.15 26.04 -8.25
CA ILE A 193 8.62 24.77 -8.79
C ILE A 193 8.23 23.62 -7.85
N ALA A 194 8.45 23.77 -6.53
CA ALA A 194 8.04 22.78 -5.54
C ALA A 194 6.53 22.52 -5.58
N THR A 195 5.72 23.54 -5.76
CA THR A 195 4.27 23.41 -5.91
C THR A 195 3.93 22.61 -7.16
N GLY A 196 4.60 22.86 -8.28
CA GLY A 196 4.48 22.07 -9.50
C GLY A 196 4.78 20.57 -9.28
N PHE A 197 5.92 20.26 -8.65
CA PHE A 197 6.30 18.90 -8.29
C PHE A 197 5.27 18.23 -7.36
N TYR A 198 4.78 18.97 -6.36
CA TYR A 198 3.73 18.48 -5.47
C TYR A 198 2.43 18.15 -6.21
N CYS A 199 1.99 19.02 -7.12
CA CYS A 199 0.80 18.79 -7.95
C CYS A 199 0.98 17.54 -8.83
N VAL A 200 2.13 17.40 -9.49
CA VAL A 200 2.43 16.22 -10.32
C VAL A 200 2.48 14.95 -9.50
N SER A 201 3.20 14.96 -8.37
CA SER A 201 3.31 13.81 -7.46
C SER A 201 1.93 13.37 -6.97
N ASN A 202 1.08 14.29 -6.53
CA ASN A 202 -0.29 13.97 -6.12
C ASN A 202 -1.15 13.46 -7.28
N GLY A 203 -0.97 13.98 -8.49
CA GLY A 203 -1.64 13.49 -9.69
C GLY A 203 -1.29 12.04 -10.00
N VAL A 204 0.00 11.71 -9.98
CA VAL A 204 0.52 10.35 -10.18
C VAL A 204 -0.01 9.40 -9.10
N ASN A 205 0.07 9.79 -7.83
CA ASN A 205 -0.45 8.99 -6.72
C ASN A 205 -1.94 8.71 -6.86
N LYS A 206 -2.73 9.70 -7.24
CA LYS A 206 -4.17 9.52 -7.49
C LYS A 206 -4.43 8.54 -8.64
N MET A 207 -3.62 8.61 -9.69
CA MET A 207 -3.72 7.68 -10.84
C MET A 207 -3.36 6.26 -10.42
N LEU A 208 -2.25 6.06 -9.69
CA LEU A 208 -1.81 4.75 -9.18
C LEU A 208 -2.88 4.11 -8.28
N ARG A 209 -3.45 4.87 -7.34
CA ARG A 209 -4.54 4.39 -6.49
C ARG A 209 -5.74 3.92 -7.31
N ARG A 210 -6.18 4.71 -8.29
CA ARG A 210 -7.30 4.34 -9.16
C ARG A 210 -7.01 3.07 -9.97
N THR A 211 -5.77 2.90 -10.41
CA THR A 211 -5.35 1.69 -11.14
C THR A 211 -5.36 0.48 -10.22
N MET A 212 -4.85 0.61 -8.98
CA MET A 212 -4.90 -0.45 -7.98
C MET A 212 -6.34 -0.83 -7.60
N GLU A 213 -7.21 0.16 -7.36
CA GLU A 213 -8.64 -0.07 -7.07
C GLU A 213 -9.34 -0.81 -8.21
N LYS A 214 -9.06 -0.41 -9.47
CA LYS A 214 -9.57 -1.13 -10.65
C LYS A 214 -9.05 -2.56 -10.72
N ALA A 215 -7.74 -2.76 -10.50
CA ALA A 215 -7.15 -4.09 -10.49
C ALA A 215 -7.75 -4.99 -9.40
N HIS A 216 -7.93 -4.46 -8.18
CA HIS A 216 -8.60 -5.17 -7.09
C HIS A 216 -10.06 -5.51 -7.42
N ARG A 217 -10.80 -4.56 -8.05
CA ARG A 217 -12.17 -4.80 -8.47
C ARG A 217 -12.25 -5.91 -9.52
N ILE A 218 -11.42 -5.83 -10.56
CA ILE A 218 -11.34 -6.87 -11.60
C ILE A 218 -10.99 -8.24 -11.00
N LYS A 219 -10.01 -8.27 -10.07
CA LYS A 219 -9.63 -9.51 -9.39
C LYS A 219 -10.77 -10.07 -8.53
N ARG A 220 -11.56 -9.21 -7.88
CA ARG A 220 -12.73 -9.63 -7.10
C ARG A 220 -13.83 -10.13 -8.00
N GLU A 221 -14.18 -9.41 -9.07
CA GLU A 221 -15.17 -9.82 -10.06
C GLU A 221 -14.76 -11.16 -10.70
N ALA A 222 -13.49 -11.32 -11.09
CA ALA A 222 -12.97 -12.59 -11.61
C ALA A 222 -12.95 -13.74 -10.58
N ALA A 223 -13.08 -13.46 -9.29
CA ALA A 223 -13.08 -14.45 -8.21
C ALA A 223 -14.49 -14.89 -7.80
N MET A 224 -15.53 -14.16 -8.21
CA MET A 224 -16.92 -14.44 -7.84
C MET A 224 -17.64 -15.20 -8.96
N ASP A 225 -18.67 -15.95 -8.60
CA ASP A 225 -19.66 -16.52 -9.50
C ASP A 225 -20.85 -15.57 -9.61
N ASP A 226 -21.14 -15.08 -10.81
CA ASP A 226 -22.14 -14.04 -11.05
C ASP A 226 -23.57 -14.49 -10.69
N MET A 227 -23.89 -15.78 -10.83
CA MET A 227 -25.22 -16.33 -10.55
C MET A 227 -25.49 -16.44 -9.05
N THR A 228 -24.49 -16.88 -8.29
CA THR A 228 -24.66 -17.26 -6.88
C THR A 228 -24.13 -16.23 -5.89
N GLY A 229 -23.21 -15.36 -6.34
CA GLY A 229 -22.51 -14.43 -5.49
C GLY A 229 -21.56 -15.10 -4.48
N LEU A 230 -21.21 -16.36 -4.70
CA LEU A 230 -20.16 -17.09 -3.99
C LEU A 230 -18.83 -16.97 -4.74
N TYR A 231 -17.73 -17.41 -4.13
CA TYR A 231 -16.48 -17.54 -4.87
C TYR A 231 -16.61 -18.63 -5.95
N ASN A 232 -15.93 -18.43 -7.08
CA ASN A 232 -15.90 -19.42 -8.16
C ASN A 232 -14.78 -20.46 -7.96
N LYS A 233 -14.76 -21.48 -8.82
CA LYS A 233 -13.76 -22.55 -8.84
C LYS A 233 -12.33 -22.04 -8.94
N ASN A 234 -12.07 -21.02 -9.78
CA ASN A 234 -10.73 -20.48 -9.95
C ASN A 234 -10.21 -19.86 -8.65
N LYS A 235 -11.11 -19.22 -7.90
CA LYS A 235 -10.76 -18.66 -6.58
C LYS A 235 -10.48 -19.76 -5.55
N LEU A 236 -11.20 -20.88 -5.59
CA LEU A 236 -10.88 -22.03 -4.75
C LEU A 236 -9.48 -22.55 -5.03
N LEU A 237 -9.13 -22.79 -6.29
CA LEU A 237 -7.80 -23.27 -6.69
C LEU A 237 -6.70 -22.30 -6.26
N ASP A 238 -6.88 -20.99 -6.49
CA ASP A 238 -5.95 -19.95 -6.04
C ASP A 238 -5.78 -19.94 -4.50
N ASP A 239 -6.84 -20.20 -3.76
CA ASP A 239 -6.78 -20.25 -2.29
C ASP A 239 -6.16 -21.55 -1.75
N LEU A 240 -6.27 -22.67 -2.48
CA LEU A 240 -5.63 -23.94 -2.13
C LEU A 240 -4.11 -23.91 -2.41
N GLU A 241 -3.66 -23.19 -3.44
CA GLU A 241 -2.25 -23.04 -3.77
C GLU A 241 -1.48 -22.12 -2.81
N LYS A 242 -2.16 -21.27 -2.05
CA LYS A 242 -1.50 -20.36 -1.11
C LYS A 242 -0.86 -21.12 0.05
N PRO A 243 0.40 -20.79 0.41
CA PRO A 243 1.06 -21.42 1.53
C PRO A 243 0.29 -21.16 2.83
N LYS A 244 0.00 -22.22 3.57
CA LYS A 244 -0.63 -22.16 4.89
C LYS A 244 0.12 -23.09 5.83
N GLU A 245 -0.08 -22.93 7.13
CA GLU A 245 0.49 -23.81 8.12
C GLU A 245 -0.02 -25.25 7.91
N PRO A 246 0.86 -26.25 7.64
CA PRO A 246 0.44 -27.60 7.25
C PRO A 246 -0.39 -28.30 8.34
N ASP A 247 -0.08 -28.04 9.61
CA ASP A 247 -0.74 -28.63 10.77
C ASP A 247 -2.05 -27.94 11.19
N ARG A 248 -2.41 -26.87 10.52
CA ARG A 248 -3.65 -26.13 10.78
C ARG A 248 -4.86 -27.04 10.53
N LYS A 249 -5.79 -27.07 11.46
CA LYS A 249 -7.05 -27.80 11.31
C LYS A 249 -7.92 -27.16 10.24
N VAL A 250 -8.72 -27.97 9.58
CA VAL A 250 -9.70 -27.50 8.57
C VAL A 250 -10.88 -28.45 8.55
N ALA A 251 -12.10 -27.88 8.42
CA ALA A 251 -13.29 -28.62 8.05
C ALA A 251 -13.74 -28.20 6.65
N VAL A 252 -14.20 -29.16 5.86
CA VAL A 252 -14.73 -28.97 4.52
C VAL A 252 -16.15 -29.49 4.50
N ILE A 253 -17.07 -28.73 3.91
CA ILE A 253 -18.45 -29.16 3.65
C ILE A 253 -18.66 -29.10 2.14
N TYR A 254 -19.27 -30.13 1.60
CA TYR A 254 -19.58 -30.30 0.17
C TYR A 254 -21.07 -30.44 -0.05
N TRP A 255 -21.64 -29.74 -1.03
CA TRP A 255 -23.04 -29.81 -1.42
C TRP A 255 -23.18 -30.11 -2.90
N ASP A 256 -24.24 -30.85 -3.24
CA ASP A 256 -24.68 -31.08 -4.62
C ASP A 256 -26.21 -30.89 -4.68
N VAL A 257 -26.69 -30.09 -5.62
CA VAL A 257 -28.13 -29.81 -5.81
C VAL A 257 -28.85 -31.03 -6.34
N ASN A 258 -29.88 -31.47 -5.63
CA ASN A 258 -30.64 -32.64 -6.02
C ASN A 258 -31.59 -32.31 -7.18
N GLN A 259 -31.77 -33.29 -8.08
CA GLN A 259 -32.76 -33.28 -9.17
C GLN A 259 -32.70 -32.07 -10.09
N LEU A 260 -31.52 -31.38 -10.22
CA LEU A 260 -31.38 -30.22 -11.10
C LEU A 260 -31.76 -30.54 -12.54
N LYS A 261 -31.36 -31.72 -13.05
CA LYS A 261 -31.73 -32.16 -14.41
C LYS A 261 -33.23 -32.27 -14.59
N PHE A 262 -33.94 -32.88 -13.62
CA PHE A 262 -35.40 -32.96 -13.66
C PHE A 262 -36.05 -31.57 -13.68
N VAL A 263 -35.57 -30.65 -12.86
CA VAL A 263 -36.09 -29.28 -12.84
C VAL A 263 -35.83 -28.58 -14.16
N ASN A 264 -34.66 -28.74 -14.75
CA ASN A 264 -34.32 -28.15 -16.05
C ASN A 264 -35.19 -28.70 -17.17
N ASP A 265 -35.37 -30.04 -17.22
CA ASP A 265 -36.14 -30.71 -18.26
C ASP A 265 -37.64 -30.41 -18.14
N THR A 266 -38.15 -30.22 -16.90
CA THR A 266 -39.60 -30.02 -16.66
C THR A 266 -40.00 -28.55 -16.66
N TYR A 267 -39.19 -27.69 -16.08
CA TYR A 267 -39.53 -26.27 -15.80
C TYR A 267 -38.63 -25.25 -16.52
N GLY A 268 -37.64 -25.74 -17.28
CA GLY A 268 -36.70 -24.93 -18.02
C GLY A 268 -35.48 -24.46 -17.21
N HIS A 269 -34.39 -24.15 -17.91
CA HIS A 269 -33.10 -23.77 -17.31
C HIS A 269 -33.19 -22.56 -16.38
N GLU A 270 -34.05 -21.57 -16.67
CA GLU A 270 -34.26 -20.42 -15.78
C GLU A 270 -34.72 -20.83 -14.37
N LYS A 271 -35.52 -21.89 -14.26
CA LYS A 271 -35.93 -22.40 -12.94
C LYS A 271 -34.81 -23.18 -12.26
N GLY A 272 -33.99 -23.91 -13.02
CA GLY A 272 -32.78 -24.55 -12.49
C GLY A 272 -31.77 -23.55 -11.98
N ASP A 273 -31.55 -22.47 -12.70
CA ASP A 273 -30.65 -21.38 -12.27
C ASP A 273 -31.15 -20.72 -10.97
N ARG A 274 -32.49 -20.50 -10.87
CA ARG A 274 -33.07 -19.98 -9.63
C ARG A 274 -32.95 -20.96 -8.47
N LEU A 275 -33.01 -22.27 -8.72
CA LEU A 275 -32.80 -23.31 -7.71
C LEU A 275 -31.39 -23.26 -7.18
N ILE A 276 -30.37 -23.20 -8.07
CA ILE A 276 -28.97 -23.08 -7.72
C ILE A 276 -28.73 -21.80 -6.89
N ALA A 277 -29.22 -20.64 -7.39
CA ALA A 277 -29.05 -19.35 -6.71
C ALA A 277 -29.72 -19.34 -5.32
N LYS A 278 -30.87 -20.05 -5.16
CA LYS A 278 -31.60 -20.13 -3.89
C LYS A 278 -30.84 -20.96 -2.85
N ILE A 279 -30.29 -22.11 -3.25
CA ILE A 279 -29.41 -22.91 -2.37
C ILE A 279 -28.13 -22.16 -1.98
N ALA A 280 -27.46 -21.55 -2.94
CA ALA A 280 -26.30 -20.72 -2.67
C ALA A 280 -26.60 -19.54 -1.69
N GLY A 281 -27.78 -18.93 -1.87
CA GLY A 281 -28.29 -17.89 -0.97
C GLY A 281 -28.47 -18.36 0.47
N THR A 282 -28.99 -19.58 0.66
CA THR A 282 -29.11 -20.14 2.02
C THR A 282 -27.76 -20.51 2.65
N ILE A 283 -26.82 -21.03 1.87
CA ILE A 283 -25.48 -21.32 2.34
C ILE A 283 -24.80 -20.00 2.79
N ARG A 284 -24.93 -18.93 1.99
CA ARG A 284 -24.40 -17.61 2.35
C ARG A 284 -25.04 -17.02 3.59
N LEU A 285 -26.35 -17.17 3.76
CA LEU A 285 -27.07 -16.72 4.96
C LEU A 285 -26.65 -17.50 6.21
N ALA A 286 -26.43 -18.81 6.09
CA ALA A 286 -25.93 -19.65 7.19
C ALA A 286 -24.52 -19.22 7.62
N ALA A 287 -23.70 -18.74 6.67
CA ALA A 287 -22.34 -18.25 6.91
C ALA A 287 -22.27 -16.80 7.44
N ALA A 288 -23.35 -16.03 7.36
CA ALA A 288 -23.32 -14.59 7.66
C ALA A 288 -23.00 -14.26 9.13
N ASN A 289 -23.15 -15.19 10.05
CA ASN A 289 -22.84 -15.03 11.47
C ASN A 289 -21.49 -15.62 11.89
N ASP A 290 -20.82 -16.31 10.96
CA ASP A 290 -19.49 -16.86 11.21
C ASP A 290 -18.43 -15.79 10.86
N ASN A 291 -17.39 -15.68 11.69
CA ASN A 291 -16.29 -14.75 11.47
C ASN A 291 -15.77 -14.84 10.03
N ASP A 292 -15.21 -13.74 9.49
CA ASP A 292 -14.70 -13.54 8.11
C ASP A 292 -13.77 -14.63 7.55
N ASN A 293 -13.51 -15.69 8.31
CA ASN A 293 -12.62 -16.79 7.94
C ASN A 293 -13.28 -17.90 7.12
N VAL A 294 -14.62 -18.02 7.09
CA VAL A 294 -15.31 -19.06 6.33
C VAL A 294 -15.45 -18.66 4.88
N ARG A 295 -15.08 -19.55 3.96
CA ARG A 295 -15.15 -19.28 2.52
C ARG A 295 -15.97 -20.34 1.80
N THR A 296 -16.92 -19.88 0.99
CA THR A 296 -17.81 -20.73 0.22
C THR A 296 -17.60 -20.51 -1.27
N TYR A 297 -17.51 -21.59 -2.01
CA TYR A 297 -17.20 -21.61 -3.43
C TYR A 297 -18.26 -22.38 -4.20
N ARG A 298 -18.59 -21.93 -5.42
CA ARG A 298 -19.25 -22.74 -6.42
C ARG A 298 -18.17 -23.50 -7.19
N TYR A 299 -18.14 -24.83 -6.99
CA TYR A 299 -17.09 -25.68 -7.60
C TYR A 299 -17.46 -26.18 -8.99
N GLY A 300 -18.74 -26.55 -9.18
CA GLY A 300 -19.30 -27.03 -10.44
C GLY A 300 -20.61 -26.32 -10.79
N GLY A 301 -21.38 -26.87 -11.71
CA GLY A 301 -22.70 -26.35 -12.08
C GLY A 301 -23.66 -26.28 -10.92
N ASP A 302 -23.73 -27.36 -10.16
CA ASP A 302 -24.64 -27.64 -9.04
C ASP A 302 -23.92 -28.00 -7.74
N GLU A 303 -22.58 -27.85 -7.70
CA GLU A 303 -21.71 -28.24 -6.58
C GLU A 303 -21.15 -27.03 -5.86
N PHE A 304 -21.15 -27.10 -4.52
CA PHE A 304 -20.61 -26.06 -3.64
C PHE A 304 -19.66 -26.67 -2.62
N ILE A 305 -18.60 -25.92 -2.31
CA ILE A 305 -17.61 -26.28 -1.29
C ILE A 305 -17.48 -25.14 -0.29
N MET A 306 -17.47 -25.48 0.99
CA MET A 306 -17.09 -24.53 2.04
C MET A 306 -15.83 -25.02 2.74
N ILE A 307 -14.92 -24.08 3.00
CA ILE A 307 -13.72 -24.34 3.78
C ILE A 307 -13.81 -23.50 5.07
N ILE A 308 -13.69 -24.17 6.21
CA ILE A 308 -13.71 -23.58 7.55
C ILE A 308 -12.30 -23.74 8.13
N PRO A 309 -11.45 -22.71 8.08
CA PRO A 309 -10.12 -22.74 8.71
C PRO A 309 -10.27 -22.87 10.22
N ASP A 310 -9.40 -23.68 10.84
CA ASP A 310 -9.44 -24.08 12.27
C ASP A 310 -10.74 -24.79 12.67
N GLY A 311 -11.55 -25.19 11.67
CA GLY A 311 -12.84 -25.85 11.88
C GLY A 311 -12.71 -27.26 12.41
N THR A 312 -13.65 -27.63 13.26
CA THR A 312 -13.83 -28.96 13.86
C THR A 312 -15.02 -29.67 13.22
N GLU A 313 -15.25 -30.92 13.59
CA GLU A 313 -16.43 -31.68 13.20
C GLU A 313 -17.72 -31.04 13.74
N ASP A 314 -17.69 -30.56 14.98
CA ASP A 314 -18.82 -29.86 15.62
C ASP A 314 -19.18 -28.55 14.86
N ASP A 315 -18.17 -27.83 14.34
CA ASP A 315 -18.38 -26.62 13.53
C ASP A 315 -19.10 -26.97 12.21
N ALA A 316 -18.66 -28.04 11.54
CA ALA A 316 -19.27 -28.49 10.30
C ALA A 316 -20.74 -28.95 10.52
N ILE A 317 -21.00 -29.78 11.57
CA ILE A 317 -22.32 -30.21 11.94
C ILE A 317 -23.23 -29.04 12.29
N SER A 318 -22.77 -28.14 13.15
CA SER A 318 -23.50 -26.94 13.54
C SER A 318 -23.84 -26.05 12.35
N PHE A 319 -22.94 -25.93 11.37
CA PHE A 319 -23.21 -25.19 10.15
C PHE A 319 -24.31 -25.89 9.31
N ILE A 320 -24.20 -27.19 9.11
CA ILE A 320 -25.16 -27.97 8.35
C ILE A 320 -26.56 -27.89 9.00
N ASP A 321 -26.66 -27.94 10.33
CA ASP A 321 -27.91 -27.78 11.06
C ASP A 321 -28.54 -26.40 10.88
N ARG A 322 -27.72 -25.33 10.93
CA ARG A 322 -28.21 -23.99 10.63
C ARG A 322 -28.69 -23.85 9.20
N TRP A 323 -27.98 -24.42 8.24
CA TRP A 323 -28.34 -24.41 6.84
C TRP A 323 -29.65 -25.19 6.62
N ASN A 324 -29.82 -26.37 7.21
CA ASN A 324 -31.05 -27.18 7.13
C ASN A 324 -32.27 -26.40 7.67
N LYS A 325 -32.12 -25.68 8.79
CA LYS A 325 -33.20 -24.83 9.35
C LYS A 325 -33.60 -23.70 8.41
N LEU A 326 -32.65 -23.13 7.65
CA LEU A 326 -32.96 -22.12 6.62
C LEU A 326 -33.61 -22.71 5.39
N MET A 327 -33.30 -23.97 5.05
CA MET A 327 -33.84 -24.66 3.91
C MET A 327 -35.31 -25.14 4.15
N GLU A 328 -35.67 -25.52 5.37
CA GLU A 328 -36.97 -26.11 5.70
C GLU A 328 -38.20 -25.27 5.28
N PRO A 329 -38.28 -23.96 5.58
CA PRO A 329 -39.41 -23.14 5.12
C PRO A 329 -39.41 -22.99 3.60
N ILE A 330 -38.23 -22.92 2.96
CA ILE A 330 -38.12 -22.79 1.51
C ILE A 330 -38.62 -24.04 0.78
N GLN A 331 -38.37 -25.22 1.35
CA GLN A 331 -38.80 -26.48 0.81
C GLN A 331 -40.34 -26.63 0.93
N LYS A 332 -40.93 -26.21 2.07
CA LYS A 332 -42.38 -26.28 2.32
C LYS A 332 -43.20 -25.39 1.37
N ASP A 333 -42.67 -24.18 1.07
CA ASP A 333 -43.40 -23.21 0.24
C ASP A 333 -43.19 -23.41 -1.27
N SER A 334 -42.30 -24.29 -1.67
CA SER A 334 -41.90 -24.44 -3.08
C SER A 334 -42.74 -25.54 -3.77
N LYS A 335 -43.30 -25.21 -4.94
CA LYS A 335 -43.90 -26.17 -5.86
C LYS A 335 -42.88 -27.03 -6.64
N ILE A 336 -41.62 -26.60 -6.63
CA ILE A 336 -40.50 -27.28 -7.29
C ILE A 336 -39.66 -27.94 -6.18
N PRO A 337 -39.19 -29.18 -6.36
CA PRO A 337 -38.35 -29.83 -5.36
C PRO A 337 -37.04 -29.05 -5.18
N ILE A 338 -36.82 -28.50 -3.98
CA ILE A 338 -35.58 -27.73 -3.63
C ILE A 338 -34.84 -28.48 -2.55
N SER A 339 -33.75 -29.15 -2.89
CA SER A 339 -32.90 -29.83 -1.91
C SER A 339 -31.48 -29.96 -2.42
N ALA A 340 -30.52 -30.12 -1.52
CA ALA A 340 -29.18 -30.51 -1.82
C ALA A 340 -28.72 -31.64 -0.88
N SER A 341 -27.87 -32.51 -1.37
CA SER A 341 -27.14 -33.48 -0.57
C SER A 341 -25.90 -32.82 0.01
N VAL A 342 -25.52 -33.20 1.22
CA VAL A 342 -24.40 -32.59 1.94
C VAL A 342 -23.54 -33.68 2.57
N GLY A 343 -22.21 -33.46 2.51
CA GLY A 343 -21.20 -34.24 3.22
C GLY A 343 -20.14 -33.34 3.80
N TYR A 344 -19.43 -33.83 4.81
CA TYR A 344 -18.32 -33.07 5.42
C TYR A 344 -17.18 -33.98 5.82
N ALA A 345 -15.98 -33.43 5.87
CA ALA A 345 -14.79 -34.08 6.38
C ALA A 345 -13.88 -33.06 7.08
N CYS A 346 -13.08 -33.53 8.02
CA CYS A 346 -12.18 -32.71 8.80
C CYS A 346 -10.79 -33.33 8.82
N GLY A 347 -9.74 -32.49 8.94
CA GLY A 347 -8.36 -32.95 8.99
C GLY A 347 -7.35 -31.81 9.14
N ARG A 348 -6.14 -32.03 8.64
CA ARG A 348 -5.09 -31.02 8.58
C ARG A 348 -5.03 -30.40 7.19
N TYR A 349 -4.66 -29.11 7.13
CA TYR A 349 -4.59 -28.42 5.85
C TYR A 349 -3.61 -29.06 4.86
N ALA A 350 -2.57 -29.74 5.34
CA ALA A 350 -1.65 -30.52 4.49
C ALA A 350 -2.38 -31.54 3.60
N ASP A 351 -3.51 -32.11 4.08
CA ASP A 351 -4.30 -33.13 3.41
C ASP A 351 -5.57 -32.57 2.75
N ILE A 352 -5.65 -31.27 2.49
CA ILE A 352 -6.87 -30.55 2.09
C ILE A 352 -7.55 -31.21 0.88
N ASN A 353 -6.81 -31.63 -0.14
CA ASN A 353 -7.37 -32.28 -1.32
C ASN A 353 -8.05 -33.62 -0.99
N LYS A 354 -7.45 -34.39 -0.07
CA LYS A 354 -8.04 -35.64 0.43
C LYS A 354 -9.30 -35.39 1.23
N ILE A 355 -9.29 -34.35 2.08
CA ILE A 355 -10.46 -33.93 2.88
C ILE A 355 -11.61 -33.50 1.98
N ILE A 356 -11.34 -32.76 0.89
CA ILE A 356 -12.35 -32.39 -0.10
C ILE A 356 -12.96 -33.65 -0.74
N SER A 357 -12.13 -34.63 -1.11
CA SER A 357 -12.58 -35.90 -1.69
C SER A 357 -13.44 -36.71 -0.72
N GLU A 358 -13.04 -36.79 0.55
CA GLU A 358 -13.81 -37.49 1.61
C GLU A 358 -15.17 -36.80 1.88
N ALA A 359 -15.21 -35.46 1.81
CA ALA A 359 -16.45 -34.71 1.95
C ALA A 359 -17.40 -34.99 0.77
N ASP A 360 -16.88 -35.07 -0.46
CA ASP A 360 -17.64 -35.45 -1.66
C ASP A 360 -18.18 -36.88 -1.57
N GLU A 361 -17.37 -37.87 -1.16
CA GLU A 361 -17.81 -39.25 -0.97
C GLU A 361 -19.00 -39.35 0.03
N LYS A 362 -18.90 -38.66 1.17
CA LYS A 362 -19.99 -38.61 2.16
C LYS A 362 -21.23 -37.89 1.63
N MET A 363 -21.07 -36.84 0.84
CA MET A 363 -22.19 -36.18 0.15
C MET A 363 -22.87 -37.15 -0.84
N TYR A 364 -22.10 -37.91 -1.59
CA TYR A 364 -22.62 -38.89 -2.54
C TYR A 364 -23.36 -40.03 -1.85
N GLU A 365 -22.87 -40.52 -0.71
CA GLU A 365 -23.60 -41.49 0.12
C GLU A 365 -24.96 -40.95 0.58
N ASN A 366 -24.97 -39.70 1.09
CA ASN A 366 -26.22 -39.02 1.47
C ASN A 366 -27.19 -38.88 0.30
N LYS A 367 -26.67 -38.64 -0.92
CA LYS A 367 -27.45 -38.53 -2.15
C LYS A 367 -28.09 -39.86 -2.53
N ARG A 368 -27.42 -40.99 -2.31
CA ARG A 368 -27.95 -42.34 -2.59
C ARG A 368 -29.10 -42.71 -1.65
N VAL A 369 -28.93 -42.48 -0.34
CA VAL A 369 -29.93 -42.77 0.69
C VAL A 369 -31.25 -41.99 0.44
N ARG A 370 -31.16 -40.79 -0.12
CA ARG A 370 -32.35 -39.96 -0.45
C ARG A 370 -33.03 -40.33 -1.76
N ARG A 371 -32.43 -41.18 -2.58
CA ARG A 371 -33.02 -41.69 -3.84
C ARG A 371 -33.79 -43.02 -3.67
N GLU A 372 -33.47 -43.76 -2.60
CA GLU A 372 -34.19 -44.92 -2.13
C GLU A 372 -35.41 -44.50 -1.26
#